data_d4c4cd3d13c94a5303d35db438002c79
#
_entry.id   d4c4cd3d13c94a5303d35db438002c79
#
_cell.length_a   1.000
_cell.length_b   1.000
_cell.length_c   1.000
_cell.angle_alpha   90.00
_cell.angle_beta   90.00
_cell.angle_gamma   90.00
#
_symmetry.space_group_name_H-M   'P 1'
#
loop_
_entity.id
_entity.type
_entity.pdbx_description
1 polymer ?
#
loop_
_entity_poly.entity_id
_entity_poly.type
_entity_poly.pdbx_seq_one_letter_code
_entity_poly.pdbx_strand_id
1 'polypeptide(L)'
;PENVYYCKRLTRDEIKSLMEQCTGLVCASRDDPMPTFVTEGLIFGKPSIVSEHTGTAGLISEGRNGFVYHNDDPQQLAVLLEHAIEHPEELASMRTECRKMYEQYYSKEAFEQTLRAAVEDLTAKK
;
A
#
# COMPACT_ATOMS: atom_id res chain seq x y z
N PRO A 1 24.38 3.08 4.42
CA PRO A 1 24.24 4.45 3.96
C PRO A 1 23.81 5.35 5.11
N GLU A 2 24.29 6.58 5.15
CA GLU A 2 24.01 7.54 6.24
C GLU A 2 22.53 8.00 6.29
N ASN A 3 21.79 7.75 5.22
CA ASN A 3 20.38 8.12 5.05
C ASN A 3 19.40 6.96 5.27
N VAL A 4 19.86 5.81 5.78
CA VAL A 4 19.01 4.65 6.09
C VAL A 4 19.03 4.39 7.60
N TYR A 5 17.85 4.37 8.20
CA TYR A 5 17.67 4.17 9.64
C TYR A 5 16.94 2.85 9.88
N TYR A 6 17.53 1.97 10.68
CA TYR A 6 16.92 0.72 11.08
C TYR A 6 16.25 0.86 12.46
N CYS A 7 14.93 0.67 12.48
CA CYS A 7 14.13 0.67 13.70
C CYS A 7 13.75 -0.76 14.06
N LYS A 8 14.24 -1.27 15.22
CA LYS A 8 13.97 -2.66 15.64
C LYS A 8 12.50 -2.94 15.93
N ARG A 9 11.87 -2.05 16.69
CA ARG A 9 10.48 -2.18 17.11
C ARG A 9 9.89 -0.80 17.37
N LEU A 10 8.73 -0.56 16.80
CA LEU A 10 8.01 0.69 16.95
C LEU A 10 6.67 0.42 17.64
N THR A 11 6.24 1.35 18.46
CA THR A 11 4.90 1.40 19.02
C THR A 11 3.89 1.82 17.94
N ARG A 12 2.60 1.60 18.22
CA ARG A 12 1.53 2.05 17.29
C ARG A 12 1.56 3.56 17.04
N ASP A 13 1.83 4.36 18.06
CA ASP A 13 1.87 5.83 17.95
C ASP A 13 3.08 6.28 17.12
N GLU A 14 4.23 5.63 17.27
CA GLU A 14 5.42 5.89 16.45
C GLU A 14 5.18 5.51 14.98
N ILE A 15 4.57 4.36 14.71
CA ILE A 15 4.20 3.94 13.34
C ILE A 15 3.22 4.94 12.73
N LYS A 16 2.19 5.35 13.46
CA LYS A 16 1.24 6.36 13.01
C LYS A 16 1.93 7.67 12.67
N SER A 17 2.80 8.15 13.55
CA SER A 17 3.56 9.38 13.33
C SER A 17 4.45 9.30 12.07
N LEU A 18 5.11 8.17 11.85
CA LEU A 18 5.90 7.94 10.64
C LEU A 18 5.02 7.91 9.38
N MET A 19 3.87 7.24 9.42
CA MET A 19 2.94 7.20 8.30
C MET A 19 2.37 8.57 7.96
N GLU A 20 2.13 9.42 8.94
CA GLU A 20 1.69 10.80 8.70
C GLU A 20 2.76 11.64 8.00
N GLN A 21 4.03 11.39 8.28
CA GLN A 21 5.16 12.20 7.81
C GLN A 21 5.85 11.64 6.55
N CYS A 22 5.80 10.33 6.31
CA CYS A 22 6.49 9.74 5.15
C CYS A 22 5.85 10.19 3.83
N THR A 23 6.64 10.14 2.77
CA THR A 23 6.18 10.43 1.39
C THR A 23 5.45 9.23 0.80
N GLY A 24 5.91 8.02 1.09
CA GLY A 24 5.33 6.76 0.62
C GLY A 24 5.89 5.58 1.39
N LEU A 25 5.44 4.39 1.02
CA LEU A 25 5.80 3.12 1.66
C LEU A 25 6.45 2.17 0.65
N VAL A 26 7.26 1.25 1.14
CA VAL A 26 7.87 0.20 0.30
C VAL A 26 7.58 -1.16 0.92
N CYS A 27 7.02 -2.05 0.12
CA CYS A 27 6.81 -3.45 0.50
C CYS A 27 7.57 -4.37 -0.47
N ALA A 28 8.78 -4.72 -0.11
CA ALA A 28 9.65 -5.59 -0.90
C ALA A 28 9.48 -7.07 -0.54
N SER A 29 8.26 -7.50 -0.26
CA SER A 29 7.97 -8.89 0.07
C SER A 29 7.98 -9.76 -1.18
N ARG A 30 8.50 -10.98 -1.07
CA ARG A 30 8.43 -11.98 -2.14
C ARG A 30 7.07 -12.63 -2.27
N ASP A 31 6.35 -12.71 -1.16
CA ASP A 31 5.00 -13.26 -1.10
C ASP A 31 4.32 -12.74 0.18
N ASP A 32 3.37 -11.86 0.02
CA ASP A 32 2.57 -11.32 1.12
C ASP A 32 1.15 -11.09 0.63
N PRO A 33 0.18 -11.91 1.05
CA PRO A 33 -1.18 -11.82 0.57
C PRO A 33 -1.87 -10.50 0.95
N MET A 34 -1.47 -9.88 2.06
CA MET A 34 -2.02 -8.59 2.48
C MET A 34 -1.08 -7.88 3.47
N PRO A 35 -0.14 -7.08 2.98
CA PRO A 35 0.73 -6.29 3.85
C PRO A 35 -0.06 -5.21 4.58
N THR A 36 -0.35 -5.43 5.86
CA THR A 36 -1.21 -4.54 6.66
C THR A 36 -0.70 -3.12 6.74
N PHE A 37 0.62 -2.92 6.81
CA PHE A 37 1.18 -1.57 6.85
C PHE A 37 0.94 -0.78 5.55
N VAL A 38 0.85 -1.46 4.40
CA VAL A 38 0.47 -0.83 3.12
C VAL A 38 -0.98 -0.37 3.17
N THR A 39 -1.89 -1.24 3.62
CA THR A 39 -3.31 -0.89 3.74
C THR A 39 -3.55 0.19 4.80
N GLU A 40 -2.81 0.17 5.90
CA GLU A 40 -2.82 1.24 6.92
C GLU A 40 -2.31 2.57 6.33
N GLY A 41 -1.26 2.54 5.50
CA GLY A 41 -0.75 3.71 4.80
C GLY A 41 -1.77 4.40 3.89
N LEU A 42 -2.66 3.62 3.27
CA LEU A 42 -3.74 4.15 2.44
C LEU A 42 -4.70 5.06 3.22
N ILE A 43 -4.90 4.81 4.53
CA ILE A 43 -5.70 5.66 5.43
C ILE A 43 -5.12 7.08 5.47
N PHE A 44 -3.78 7.18 5.45
CA PHE A 44 -3.05 8.45 5.44
C PHE A 44 -2.84 9.01 4.03
N GLY A 45 -3.35 8.31 3.02
CA GLY A 45 -3.19 8.71 1.61
C GLY A 45 -1.76 8.53 1.11
N LYS A 46 -1.05 7.52 1.61
CA LYS A 46 0.34 7.25 1.22
C LYS A 46 0.40 6.21 0.11
N PRO A 47 0.99 6.54 -1.04
CA PRO A 47 1.25 5.57 -2.09
C PRO A 47 2.33 4.57 -1.65
N SER A 48 2.32 3.41 -2.25
CA SER A 48 3.31 2.37 -1.97
C SER A 48 3.97 1.86 -3.25
N ILE A 49 5.24 1.48 -3.11
CA ILE A 49 5.97 0.68 -4.10
C ILE A 49 5.94 -0.75 -3.58
N VAL A 50 5.32 -1.66 -4.31
CA VAL A 50 5.15 -3.05 -3.90
C VAL A 50 5.67 -4.02 -4.95
N SER A 51 6.08 -5.22 -4.52
CA SER A 51 6.35 -6.29 -5.47
C SER A 51 5.05 -6.83 -6.08
N GLU A 52 5.12 -7.40 -7.27
CA GLU A 52 3.98 -8.00 -7.98
C GLU A 52 3.31 -9.15 -7.23
N HIS A 53 4.04 -9.80 -6.29
CA HIS A 53 3.53 -10.90 -5.48
C HIS A 53 2.92 -10.44 -4.15
N THR A 54 2.63 -9.16 -3.98
CA THR A 54 1.80 -8.70 -2.86
C THR A 54 0.33 -8.66 -3.27
N GLY A 55 -0.56 -9.01 -2.34
CA GLY A 55 -2.01 -9.00 -2.60
C GLY A 55 -2.58 -7.62 -2.92
N THR A 56 -1.88 -6.57 -2.56
CA THR A 56 -2.26 -5.19 -2.90
C THR A 56 -1.86 -4.78 -4.32
N ALA A 57 -0.93 -5.49 -4.96
CA ALA A 57 -0.41 -5.13 -6.28
C ALA A 57 -1.50 -5.05 -7.36
N GLY A 58 -2.46 -5.97 -7.33
CA GLY A 58 -3.56 -6.00 -8.29
C GLY A 58 -4.54 -4.82 -8.22
N LEU A 59 -4.47 -4.01 -7.16
CA LEU A 59 -5.30 -2.82 -6.96
C LEU A 59 -4.53 -1.52 -7.22
N ILE A 60 -3.23 -1.61 -7.48
CA ILE A 60 -2.40 -0.44 -7.79
C ILE A 60 -2.57 -0.07 -9.26
N SER A 61 -2.89 1.21 -9.46
CA SER A 61 -2.84 1.87 -10.76
C SER A 61 -1.56 2.70 -10.81
N GLU A 62 -0.61 2.28 -11.62
CA GLU A 62 0.72 2.90 -11.78
C GLU A 62 0.64 4.41 -11.91
N GLY A 63 1.41 5.14 -11.09
CA GLY A 63 1.46 6.60 -11.09
C GLY A 63 0.20 7.30 -10.54
N ARG A 64 -0.81 6.57 -10.07
CA ARG A 64 -2.05 7.13 -9.51
C ARG A 64 -2.21 6.88 -8.01
N ASN A 65 -1.87 5.69 -7.54
CA ASN A 65 -1.95 5.33 -6.12
C ASN A 65 -0.74 4.49 -5.65
N GLY A 66 0.25 4.28 -6.49
CA GLY A 66 1.47 3.55 -6.18
C GLY A 66 2.17 3.03 -7.42
N PHE A 67 3.13 2.13 -7.19
CA PHE A 67 3.93 1.48 -8.22
C PHE A 67 4.12 0.00 -7.90
N VAL A 68 4.22 -0.81 -8.94
CA VAL A 68 4.49 -2.25 -8.84
C VAL A 68 5.81 -2.56 -9.54
N TYR A 69 6.66 -3.38 -8.94
CA TYR A 69 7.87 -3.87 -9.58
C TYR A 69 7.88 -5.40 -9.61
N HIS A 70 8.62 -5.95 -10.58
CA HIS A 70 8.77 -7.40 -10.73
C HIS A 70 9.51 -8.01 -9.55
N ASN A 71 9.03 -9.14 -9.07
CA ASN A 71 9.65 -9.84 -7.96
C ASN A 71 11.12 -10.18 -8.30
N ASP A 72 12.00 -10.06 -7.30
CA ASP A 72 13.45 -10.26 -7.46
C ASP A 72 14.14 -9.33 -8.49
N ASP A 73 13.54 -8.17 -8.84
CA ASP A 73 14.17 -7.14 -9.65
C ASP A 73 14.59 -5.91 -8.79
N PRO A 74 15.76 -5.96 -8.14
CA PRO A 74 16.24 -4.86 -7.31
C PRO A 74 16.60 -3.60 -8.12
N GLN A 75 16.89 -3.74 -9.42
CA GLN A 75 17.19 -2.62 -10.30
C GLN A 75 15.93 -1.81 -10.58
N GLN A 76 14.81 -2.48 -10.88
CA GLN A 76 13.53 -1.80 -11.05
C GLN A 76 13.09 -1.10 -9.74
N LEU A 77 13.25 -1.77 -8.61
CA LEU A 77 12.97 -1.14 -7.30
C LEU A 77 13.83 0.10 -7.06
N ALA A 78 15.13 0.04 -7.39
CA ALA A 78 16.03 1.18 -7.25
C ALA A 78 15.58 2.38 -8.10
N VAL A 79 15.19 2.15 -9.35
CA VAL A 79 14.66 3.20 -10.25
C VAL A 79 13.40 3.85 -9.66
N LEU A 80 12.47 3.05 -9.13
CA LEU A 80 11.25 3.57 -8.51
C LEU A 80 11.54 4.35 -7.22
N LEU A 81 12.52 3.93 -6.44
CA LEU A 81 12.96 4.66 -5.24
C LEU A 81 13.61 5.99 -5.60
N GLU A 82 14.48 6.03 -6.60
CA GLU A 82 15.07 7.27 -7.12
C GLU A 82 13.98 8.22 -7.60
N HIS A 83 13.04 7.72 -8.42
CA HIS A 83 11.89 8.51 -8.87
C HIS A 83 11.08 9.09 -7.70
N ALA A 84 10.79 8.29 -6.68
CA ALA A 84 10.05 8.73 -5.50
C ALA A 84 10.78 9.81 -4.69
N ILE A 85 12.13 9.75 -4.64
CA ILE A 85 12.97 10.73 -3.95
C ILE A 85 13.05 12.04 -4.74
N GLU A 86 13.13 11.95 -6.06
CA GLU A 86 13.25 13.11 -6.95
C GLU A 86 11.91 13.83 -7.17
N HIS A 87 10.78 13.12 -7.03
CA HIS A 87 9.43 13.61 -7.30
C HIS A 87 8.46 13.42 -6.13
N PRO A 88 8.77 13.94 -4.93
CA PRO A 88 7.91 13.77 -3.75
C PRO A 88 6.52 14.43 -3.92
N GLU A 89 6.43 15.47 -4.75
CA GLU A 89 5.16 16.15 -5.09
C GLU A 89 4.23 15.26 -5.90
N GLU A 90 4.77 14.41 -6.77
CA GLU A 90 3.98 13.43 -7.53
C GLU A 90 3.36 12.42 -6.56
N LEU A 91 4.13 11.87 -5.64
CA LEU A 91 3.62 10.95 -4.63
C LEU A 91 2.56 11.62 -3.74
N ALA A 92 2.78 12.87 -3.35
CA ALA A 92 1.81 13.63 -2.57
C ALA A 92 0.48 13.82 -3.32
N SER A 93 0.52 13.97 -4.64
CA SER A 93 -0.67 14.10 -5.49
C SER A 93 -1.53 12.83 -5.53
N MET A 94 -0.96 11.67 -5.24
CA MET A 94 -1.66 10.37 -5.22
C MET A 94 -2.57 10.20 -4.00
N ARG A 95 -2.53 11.08 -3.02
CA ARG A 95 -3.25 10.99 -1.75
C ARG A 95 -4.73 10.65 -1.90
N THR A 96 -5.42 11.34 -2.80
CA THR A 96 -6.86 11.14 -3.00
C THR A 96 -7.17 9.73 -3.53
N GLU A 97 -6.39 9.25 -4.49
CA GLU A 97 -6.59 7.92 -5.07
C GLU A 97 -6.22 6.80 -4.08
N CYS A 98 -5.19 7.01 -3.26
CA CYS A 98 -4.85 6.10 -2.17
C CYS A 98 -6.02 5.97 -1.16
N ARG A 99 -6.61 7.07 -0.75
CA ARG A 99 -7.76 7.06 0.17
C ARG A 99 -9.00 6.42 -0.44
N LYS A 100 -9.29 6.68 -1.72
CA LYS A 100 -10.38 6.00 -2.44
C LYS A 100 -10.17 4.48 -2.49
N MET A 101 -8.95 4.03 -2.74
CA MET A 101 -8.60 2.61 -2.70
C MET A 101 -8.89 2.00 -1.33
N TYR A 102 -8.51 2.68 -0.24
CA TYR A 102 -8.84 2.24 1.11
C TYR A 102 -10.35 2.14 1.32
N GLU A 103 -11.10 3.20 1.02
CA GLU A 103 -12.55 3.26 1.21
C GLU A 103 -13.27 2.17 0.42
N GLN A 104 -12.83 1.90 -0.81
CA GLN A 104 -13.46 0.94 -1.70
C GLN A 104 -13.18 -0.52 -1.33
N TYR A 105 -11.98 -0.85 -0.82
CA TYR A 105 -11.55 -2.24 -0.66
C TYR A 105 -11.23 -2.65 0.77
N TYR A 106 -10.85 -1.72 1.64
CA TYR A 106 -10.29 -2.02 2.96
C TYR A 106 -11.03 -1.38 4.13
N SER A 107 -12.01 -0.51 3.88
CA SER A 107 -12.84 0.06 4.94
C SER A 107 -13.73 -0.99 5.59
N LYS A 108 -14.19 -0.70 6.80
CA LYS A 108 -15.16 -1.55 7.49
C LYS A 108 -16.41 -1.76 6.65
N GLU A 109 -16.90 -0.72 6.01
CA GLU A 109 -18.07 -0.73 5.15
C GLU A 109 -17.87 -1.63 3.93
N ALA A 110 -16.70 -1.55 3.29
CA ALA A 110 -16.35 -2.43 2.17
C ALA A 110 -16.29 -3.90 2.60
N PHE A 111 -15.69 -4.18 3.75
CA PHE A 111 -15.65 -5.53 4.33
C PHE A 111 -17.04 -6.07 4.61
N GLU A 112 -17.89 -5.29 5.28
CA GLU A 112 -19.27 -5.71 5.61
C GLU A 112 -20.09 -5.98 4.35
N GLN A 113 -19.98 -5.15 3.31
CA GLN A 113 -20.65 -5.36 2.03
C GLN A 113 -20.17 -6.64 1.32
N THR A 114 -18.87 -6.86 1.27
CA THR A 114 -18.28 -8.05 0.65
C THR A 114 -18.68 -9.32 1.37
N LEU A 115 -18.65 -9.30 2.71
CA LEU A 115 -19.07 -10.44 3.51
C LEU A 115 -20.55 -10.75 3.35
N ARG A 116 -21.40 -9.73 3.35
CA ARG A 116 -22.85 -9.88 3.14
C ARG A 116 -23.13 -10.49 1.76
N ALA A 117 -22.54 -9.96 0.70
CA ALA A 117 -22.70 -10.49 -0.66
C ALA A 117 -22.25 -11.95 -0.77
N ALA A 118 -21.14 -12.30 -0.15
CA ALA A 118 -20.65 -13.69 -0.14
C ALA A 118 -21.62 -14.64 0.57
N VAL A 119 -22.19 -14.23 1.70
CA VAL A 119 -23.19 -15.04 2.44
C VAL A 119 -24.48 -15.19 1.63
N GLU A 120 -24.96 -14.14 1.00
CA GLU A 120 -26.14 -14.15 0.14
C GLU A 120 -25.95 -15.09 -1.06
N ASP A 121 -24.80 -15.05 -1.73
CA ASP A 121 -24.48 -15.95 -2.85
C ASP A 121 -24.44 -17.43 -2.41
N LEU A 122 -23.87 -17.71 -1.26
CA LEU A 122 -23.83 -19.07 -0.70
C LEU A 122 -25.23 -19.60 -0.33
N THR A 123 -26.10 -18.74 0.16
CA THR A 123 -27.47 -19.13 0.56
C THR A 123 -28.42 -19.24 -0.63
N ALA A 124 -28.21 -18.47 -1.69
CA ALA A 124 -29.01 -18.53 -2.91
C ALA A 124 -28.77 -19.80 -3.74
N LYS A 125 -27.63 -20.47 -3.57
CA LYS A 125 -27.26 -21.72 -4.27
C LYS A 125 -27.82 -22.99 -3.61
N LYS A 126 -28.61 -22.87 -2.59
CA LYS A 126 -29.38 -23.97 -1.98
C LYS A 126 -30.77 -24.01 -2.57
#